data_b5742e0d946dc645341970345e210067
#
_entry.id   b5742e0d946dc645341970345e210067
#
_cell.length_a   1.000
_cell.length_b   1.000
_cell.length_c   1.000
_cell.angle_alpha   90.00
_cell.angle_beta   90.00
_cell.angle_gamma   90.00
#
_symmetry.space_group_name_H-M   'P 1'
#
loop_
_entity.id
_entity.type
_entity.pdbx_description
1 polymer ?
#
loop_
_entity_poly.entity_id
_entity_poly.type
_entity_poly.pdbx_seq_one_letter_code
_entity_poly.pdbx_strand_id
1 'polypeptide(L)'
;MNQWINLKEFGDHRGKLVSIENKDLPFKMERLFYIYDTDNSAVRGNHANRNSSFLFTCITGACDICIDNGESRETYHLDSPKQALYCPKGLWKEMFNFKQGTVLLVVSDQPFDNSEYIRDYTEFKEYCKNHG
;
A
#
# COMPACT_ATOMS: atom_id res chain seq x y z
N MET A 1 -1.23 9.24 13.10
CA MET A 1 -2.35 8.35 12.79
C MET A 1 -1.83 6.95 12.56
N ASN A 2 -2.47 5.94 13.15
CA ASN A 2 -2.07 4.55 12.99
C ASN A 2 -2.64 3.99 11.68
N GLN A 3 -1.77 3.61 10.76
CA GLN A 3 -2.15 3.09 9.44
C GLN A 3 -2.14 1.56 9.38
N TRP A 4 -1.74 0.89 10.47
CA TRP A 4 -1.62 -0.57 10.48
C TRP A 4 -2.97 -1.25 10.70
N ILE A 5 -3.19 -2.34 9.95
CA ILE A 5 -4.32 -3.24 10.14
C ILE A 5 -3.77 -4.64 10.37
N ASN A 6 -4.16 -5.28 11.46
CA ASN A 6 -3.75 -6.65 11.77
C ASN A 6 -4.72 -7.61 11.10
N LEU A 7 -4.16 -8.54 10.33
CA LEU A 7 -4.92 -9.58 9.63
C LEU A 7 -4.92 -10.86 10.46
N LYS A 8 -6.04 -11.56 10.48
CA LYS A 8 -6.17 -12.77 11.27
C LYS A 8 -5.48 -13.95 10.56
N GLU A 9 -4.59 -14.62 11.29
CA GLU A 9 -3.88 -15.79 10.79
C GLU A 9 -4.47 -17.06 11.40
N PHE A 10 -4.67 -18.07 10.57
CA PHE A 10 -5.13 -19.40 10.96
C PHE A 10 -4.07 -20.41 10.54
N GLY A 11 -4.06 -21.57 11.21
CA GLY A 11 -3.19 -22.65 10.77
C GLY A 11 -2.58 -23.43 11.90
N ASP A 12 -1.79 -24.42 11.49
CA ASP A 12 -1.10 -25.34 12.39
C ASP A 12 0.26 -25.71 11.76
N HIS A 13 0.82 -26.87 12.15
CA HIS A 13 2.11 -27.33 11.62
C HIS A 13 2.10 -27.60 10.11
N ARG A 14 0.92 -27.69 9.47
CA ARG A 14 0.79 -27.92 8.03
C ARG A 14 0.86 -26.64 7.22
N GLY A 15 0.77 -25.47 7.86
CA GLY A 15 0.87 -24.19 7.19
C GLY A 15 -0.02 -23.14 7.84
N LYS A 16 0.14 -21.92 7.33
CA LYS A 16 -0.58 -20.74 7.81
C LYS A 16 -1.46 -20.18 6.71
N LEU A 17 -2.59 -19.59 7.10
CA LEU A 17 -3.54 -18.99 6.18
C LEU A 17 -3.96 -17.62 6.71
N VAL A 18 -3.93 -16.61 5.85
CA VAL A 18 -4.49 -15.29 6.14
C VAL A 18 -5.61 -15.05 5.15
N SER A 19 -6.80 -14.73 5.66
CA SER A 19 -7.97 -14.44 4.83
C SER A 19 -8.29 -12.96 4.94
N ILE A 20 -8.55 -12.31 3.80
CA ILE A 20 -8.94 -10.91 3.73
C ILE A 20 -10.32 -10.83 3.10
N GLU A 21 -11.30 -10.40 3.88
CA GLU A 21 -12.68 -10.21 3.42
C GLU A 21 -13.06 -8.76 3.57
N ASN A 22 -14.12 -8.33 2.90
CA ASN A 22 -14.55 -6.94 2.97
C ASN A 22 -14.82 -6.46 4.39
N LYS A 23 -15.27 -7.35 5.28
CA LYS A 23 -15.51 -7.01 6.69
C LYS A 23 -14.22 -6.66 7.45
N ASP A 24 -13.05 -7.08 6.94
CA ASP A 24 -11.76 -6.83 7.57
C ASP A 24 -11.13 -5.52 7.09
N LEU A 25 -11.71 -4.89 6.06
CA LEU A 25 -11.14 -3.74 5.36
C LEU A 25 -11.86 -2.45 5.71
N PRO A 26 -11.16 -1.31 5.66
CA PRO A 26 -11.80 0.00 5.84
C PRO A 26 -12.53 0.49 4.58
N PHE A 27 -12.61 -0.34 3.52
CA PHE A 27 -13.25 0.00 2.27
C PHE A 27 -13.76 -1.28 1.59
N LYS A 28 -14.60 -1.13 0.57
CA LYS A 28 -15.07 -2.24 -0.25
C LYS A 28 -14.02 -2.57 -1.31
N MET A 29 -13.58 -3.82 -1.35
CA MET A 29 -12.55 -4.29 -2.27
C MET A 29 -13.10 -4.38 -3.70
N GLU A 30 -12.41 -3.71 -4.64
CA GLU A 30 -12.75 -3.75 -6.06
C GLU A 30 -11.60 -4.27 -6.94
N ARG A 31 -10.36 -4.21 -6.43
CA ARG A 31 -9.18 -4.55 -7.23
C ARG A 31 -8.13 -5.17 -6.34
N LEU A 32 -7.46 -6.20 -6.87
CA LEU A 32 -6.32 -6.83 -6.21
C LEU A 32 -5.20 -6.93 -7.24
N PHE A 33 -3.99 -6.58 -6.83
CA PHE A 33 -2.80 -6.82 -7.64
C PHE A 33 -1.62 -7.11 -6.73
N TYR A 34 -0.54 -7.62 -7.29
CA TYR A 34 0.67 -7.87 -6.51
C TYR A 34 1.91 -7.56 -7.34
N ILE A 35 2.96 -7.19 -6.63
CA ILE A 35 4.22 -6.73 -7.19
C ILE A 35 5.29 -7.73 -6.75
N TYR A 36 6.07 -8.23 -7.68
CA TYR A 36 7.15 -9.17 -7.38
C TYR A 36 8.33 -8.95 -8.34
N ASP A 37 9.45 -9.59 -8.07
CA ASP A 37 10.68 -9.44 -8.86
C ASP A 37 11.16 -7.99 -8.94
N THR A 38 10.97 -7.23 -7.86
CA THR A 38 11.41 -5.84 -7.81
C THR A 38 12.84 -5.79 -7.30
N ASP A 39 13.70 -5.09 -8.05
CA ASP A 39 15.09 -4.86 -7.67
C ASP A 39 15.15 -4.06 -6.36
N ASN A 40 16.11 -4.40 -5.50
CA ASN A 40 16.30 -3.71 -4.22
C ASN A 40 16.56 -2.21 -4.39
N SER A 41 17.16 -1.80 -5.52
CA SER A 41 17.46 -0.39 -5.80
C SER A 41 16.29 0.36 -6.43
N ALA A 42 15.20 -0.33 -6.78
CA ALA A 42 14.05 0.30 -7.42
C ALA A 42 13.18 1.05 -6.42
N VAL A 43 12.63 2.17 -6.88
CA VAL A 43 11.58 2.90 -6.16
C VAL A 43 10.34 2.85 -7.03
N ARG A 44 9.27 2.27 -6.49
CA ARG A 44 7.98 2.18 -7.18
C ARG A 44 7.00 3.15 -6.54
N GLY A 45 5.87 3.34 -7.20
CA GLY A 45 4.88 4.31 -6.77
C GLY A 45 5.23 5.69 -7.31
N ASN A 46 5.72 6.57 -6.47
CA ASN A 46 6.00 7.98 -6.82
C ASN A 46 4.74 8.65 -7.36
N HIS A 47 3.62 8.44 -6.66
CA HIS A 47 2.35 9.00 -7.07
C HIS A 47 1.37 9.08 -5.92
N ALA A 48 0.32 9.87 -6.11
CA ALA A 48 -0.87 9.88 -5.28
C ALA A 48 -2.07 9.50 -6.13
N ASN A 49 -3.11 9.00 -5.48
CA ASN A 49 -4.36 8.63 -6.13
C ASN A 49 -5.48 9.51 -5.61
N ARG A 50 -6.23 10.16 -6.51
CA ARG A 50 -7.33 11.05 -6.13
C ARG A 50 -8.51 10.29 -5.52
N ASN A 51 -8.78 9.08 -6.03
CA ASN A 51 -9.99 8.34 -5.70
C ASN A 51 -9.75 6.98 -5.06
N SER A 52 -8.55 6.41 -5.22
CA SER A 52 -8.28 5.05 -4.76
C SER A 52 -7.58 5.04 -3.39
N SER A 53 -8.09 4.20 -2.50
CA SER A 53 -7.42 3.83 -1.25
C SER A 53 -6.80 2.45 -1.43
N PHE A 54 -5.78 2.14 -0.65
CA PHE A 54 -5.00 0.91 -0.81
C PHE A 54 -4.71 0.25 0.53
N LEU A 55 -4.59 -1.07 0.48
CA LEU A 55 -4.07 -1.87 1.59
C LEU A 55 -2.89 -2.66 1.06
N PHE A 56 -1.74 -2.55 1.73
CA PHE A 56 -0.50 -3.20 1.33
C PHE A 56 -0.10 -4.26 2.33
N THR A 57 0.32 -5.43 1.87
CA THR A 57 0.91 -6.44 2.75
C THR A 57 1.98 -7.25 2.01
N CYS A 58 3.11 -7.51 2.67
CA CYS A 58 4.13 -8.39 2.12
C CYS A 58 3.78 -9.83 2.46
N ILE A 59 3.38 -10.61 1.45
CA ILE A 59 3.09 -12.02 1.63
C ILE A 59 4.38 -12.77 1.99
N THR A 60 5.48 -12.38 1.37
CA THR A 60 6.83 -12.86 1.68
C THR A 60 7.82 -11.74 1.45
N GLY A 61 8.96 -11.79 2.10
CA GLY A 61 9.99 -10.77 2.00
C GLY A 61 9.70 -9.55 2.84
N ALA A 62 10.18 -8.40 2.39
CA ALA A 62 10.01 -7.13 3.10
C ALA A 62 10.23 -5.96 2.16
N CYS A 63 9.60 -4.84 2.46
CA CYS A 63 9.86 -3.57 1.79
C CYS A 63 9.46 -2.41 2.70
N ASP A 64 9.84 -1.21 2.31
CA ASP A 64 9.45 0.01 3.00
C ASP A 64 8.46 0.79 2.13
N ILE A 65 7.48 1.40 2.78
CA ILE A 65 6.51 2.27 2.11
C ILE A 65 6.49 3.61 2.83
N CYS A 66 6.80 4.68 2.09
CA CYS A 66 6.70 6.04 2.57
C CYS A 66 5.34 6.61 2.16
N ILE A 67 4.62 7.19 3.12
CA ILE A 67 3.35 7.87 2.90
C ILE A 67 3.53 9.34 3.25
N ASP A 68 3.10 10.22 2.35
CA ASP A 68 3.30 11.66 2.43
C ASP A 68 1.96 12.37 2.25
N ASN A 69 1.61 13.24 3.20
CA ASN A 69 0.36 14.00 3.16
C ASN A 69 0.52 15.43 2.64
N GLY A 70 1.71 15.76 2.12
CA GLY A 70 2.01 17.10 1.62
C GLY A 70 2.69 18.00 2.65
N GLU A 71 2.65 17.65 3.93
CA GLU A 71 3.30 18.39 5.01
C GLU A 71 4.37 17.55 5.70
N SER A 72 4.09 16.27 5.88
CA SER A 72 5.00 15.35 6.56
C SER A 72 4.93 13.98 5.88
N ARG A 73 5.96 13.18 6.09
CA ARG A 73 5.98 11.81 5.58
C ARG A 73 6.43 10.84 6.67
N GLU A 74 5.88 9.65 6.59
CA GLU A 74 6.20 8.54 7.47
C GLU A 74 6.59 7.32 6.64
N THR A 75 7.61 6.60 7.10
CA THR A 75 8.02 5.36 6.44
C THR A 75 7.64 4.17 7.31
N TYR A 76 7.01 3.19 6.68
CA TYR A 76 6.54 1.96 7.33
C TYR A 76 7.31 0.78 6.76
N HIS A 77 7.78 -0.10 7.65
CA HIS A 77 8.47 -1.33 7.24
C HIS A 77 7.49 -2.49 7.25
N LEU A 78 7.31 -3.13 6.08
CA LEU A 78 6.41 -4.26 5.90
C LEU A 78 7.23 -5.54 5.80
N ASP A 79 7.08 -6.44 6.76
CA ASP A 79 7.81 -7.70 6.81
C ASP A 79 6.98 -8.88 7.31
N SER A 80 5.66 -8.71 7.39
CA SER A 80 4.77 -9.75 7.91
C SER A 80 3.54 -9.95 7.02
N PRO A 81 3.17 -11.20 6.68
CA PRO A 81 1.98 -11.46 5.88
C PRO A 81 0.67 -11.24 6.63
N LYS A 82 0.71 -11.05 7.94
CA LYS A 82 -0.50 -10.82 8.75
C LYS A 82 -0.65 -9.40 9.23
N GLN A 83 0.15 -8.48 8.70
CA GLN A 83 0.05 -7.07 9.03
C GLN A 83 -0.01 -6.26 7.74
N ALA A 84 -1.02 -5.42 7.62
CA ALA A 84 -1.25 -4.64 6.41
C ALA A 84 -1.20 -3.15 6.71
N LEU A 85 -0.72 -2.39 5.73
CA LEU A 85 -0.65 -0.93 5.80
C LEU A 85 -1.81 -0.34 5.02
N TYR A 86 -2.63 0.45 5.68
CA TYR A 86 -3.73 1.17 5.03
C TYR A 86 -3.25 2.54 4.56
N CYS A 87 -3.46 2.83 3.27
CA CYS A 87 -3.15 4.13 2.68
C CYS A 87 -4.43 4.72 2.08
N PRO A 88 -5.07 5.68 2.77
CA PRO A 88 -6.26 6.35 2.23
C PRO A 88 -5.94 7.10 0.93
N LYS A 89 -6.99 7.39 0.15
CA LYS A 89 -6.85 8.20 -1.06
C LYS A 89 -6.27 9.57 -0.73
N GLY A 90 -5.62 10.18 -1.72
CA GLY A 90 -5.11 11.53 -1.59
C GLY A 90 -3.74 11.64 -0.94
N LEU A 91 -3.06 10.53 -0.74
CA LEU A 91 -1.72 10.50 -0.15
C LEU A 91 -0.70 10.07 -1.20
N TRP A 92 0.46 10.71 -1.18
CA TRP A 92 1.61 10.33 -2.01
C TRP A 92 2.30 9.14 -1.38
N LYS A 93 2.72 8.18 -2.20
CA LYS A 93 3.41 7.00 -1.71
C LYS A 93 4.59 6.61 -2.57
N GLU A 94 5.60 6.06 -1.90
CA GLU A 94 6.81 5.51 -2.52
C GLU A 94 7.09 4.18 -1.86
N MET A 95 7.42 3.17 -2.67
CA MET A 95 7.74 1.82 -2.20
C MET A 95 9.16 1.49 -2.61
N PHE A 96 9.98 1.07 -1.66
CA PHE A 96 11.41 0.87 -1.89
C PHE A 96 12.01 -0.15 -0.93
N ASN A 97 13.31 -0.39 -1.05
CA ASN A 97 14.03 -1.37 -0.23
C ASN A 97 13.41 -2.76 -0.28
N PHE A 98 13.05 -3.23 -1.48
CA PHE A 98 12.49 -4.56 -1.66
C PHE A 98 13.58 -5.62 -1.44
N LYS A 99 13.38 -6.51 -0.49
CA LYS A 99 14.23 -7.70 -0.35
C LYS A 99 14.00 -8.62 -1.53
N GLN A 100 15.02 -9.40 -1.89
CA GLN A 100 14.89 -10.41 -2.93
C GLN A 100 13.78 -11.39 -2.53
N GLY A 101 12.91 -11.72 -3.49
CA GLY A 101 11.81 -12.65 -3.26
C GLY A 101 10.56 -12.02 -2.65
N THR A 102 10.55 -10.70 -2.46
CA THR A 102 9.37 -10.01 -1.92
C THR A 102 8.19 -10.09 -2.86
N VAL A 103 7.02 -10.41 -2.29
CA VAL A 103 5.73 -10.29 -2.97
C VAL A 103 4.88 -9.33 -2.17
N LEU A 104 4.58 -8.19 -2.76
CA LEU A 104 3.73 -7.16 -2.15
C LEU A 104 2.32 -7.27 -2.74
N LEU A 105 1.37 -7.65 -1.91
CA LEU A 105 -0.03 -7.73 -2.28
C LEU A 105 -0.70 -6.39 -2.01
N VAL A 106 -1.50 -5.93 -2.97
CA VAL A 106 -2.19 -4.64 -2.86
C VAL A 106 -3.67 -4.84 -3.16
N VAL A 107 -4.51 -4.32 -2.26
CA VAL A 107 -5.96 -4.32 -2.43
C VAL A 107 -6.42 -2.87 -2.53
N SER A 108 -7.34 -2.58 -3.45
CA SER A 108 -7.85 -1.22 -3.66
C SER A 108 -9.37 -1.23 -3.73
N ASP A 109 -9.97 -0.07 -3.46
CA ASP A 109 -11.42 0.15 -3.50
C ASP A 109 -11.93 0.65 -4.86
N GLN A 110 -11.04 0.80 -5.85
CA GLN A 110 -11.40 1.28 -7.17
C GLN A 110 -10.78 0.42 -8.26
N PRO A 111 -11.44 0.25 -9.40
CA PRO A 111 -10.78 -0.29 -10.59
C PRO A 111 -9.63 0.62 -11.01
N PHE A 112 -8.70 0.09 -11.79
CA PHE A 112 -7.60 0.90 -12.31
C PHE A 112 -8.14 2.00 -13.21
N ASP A 113 -7.72 3.24 -12.94
CA ASP A 113 -8.06 4.42 -13.74
C ASP A 113 -6.82 5.33 -13.77
N ASN A 114 -6.14 5.34 -14.92
CA ASN A 114 -4.90 6.10 -15.07
C ASN A 114 -5.11 7.60 -14.82
N SER A 115 -6.29 8.12 -15.09
CA SER A 115 -6.56 9.56 -14.98
C SER A 115 -6.59 10.07 -13.54
N GLU A 116 -6.75 9.19 -12.55
CA GLU A 116 -6.79 9.62 -11.15
C GLU A 116 -5.40 9.77 -10.51
N TYR A 117 -4.33 9.38 -11.24
CA TYR A 117 -2.98 9.38 -10.71
C TYR A 117 -2.35 10.77 -10.80
N ILE A 118 -1.71 11.20 -9.72
CA ILE A 118 -0.87 12.39 -9.68
C ILE A 118 0.56 11.90 -9.59
N ARG A 119 1.35 12.07 -10.65
CA ARG A 119 2.70 11.52 -10.75
C ARG A 119 3.81 12.56 -10.59
N ASP A 120 3.45 13.83 -10.49
CA ASP A 120 4.38 14.94 -10.25
C ASP A 120 4.19 15.43 -8.82
N TYR A 121 5.27 15.44 -8.05
CA TYR A 121 5.21 15.85 -6.63
C TYR A 121 4.77 17.30 -6.48
N THR A 122 5.18 18.19 -7.38
CA THR A 122 4.75 19.58 -7.35
C THR A 122 3.23 19.70 -7.55
N GLU A 123 2.70 18.91 -8.49
CA GLU A 123 1.25 18.84 -8.72
C GLU A 123 0.54 18.27 -7.48
N PHE A 124 1.15 17.28 -6.83
CA PHE A 124 0.60 16.73 -5.58
C PHE A 124 0.53 17.80 -4.49
N LYS A 125 1.56 18.63 -4.34
CA LYS A 125 1.57 19.72 -3.35
C LYS A 125 0.45 20.71 -3.62
N GLU A 126 0.19 21.03 -4.89
CA GLU A 126 -0.92 21.90 -5.27
C GLU A 126 -2.28 21.24 -4.96
N TYR A 127 -2.39 19.96 -5.22
CA TYR A 127 -3.59 19.18 -4.87
C TYR A 127 -3.87 19.27 -3.37
N CYS A 128 -2.86 19.13 -2.55
CA CYS A 128 -2.99 19.19 -1.08
C CYS A 128 -3.50 20.55 -0.60
N LYS A 129 -3.09 21.63 -1.24
CA LYS A 129 -3.56 22.98 -0.90
C LYS A 129 -5.06 23.15 -1.13
N ASN A 130 -5.59 22.46 -2.14
CA ASN A 130 -7.00 22.56 -2.54
C ASN A 130 -7.89 21.53 -1.84
N HIS A 131 -7.33 20.46 -1.32
CA HIS A 131 -8.09 19.33 -0.79
C HIS A 131 -7.68 18.94 0.62
N GLY A 132 -6.70 19.61 1.16
CA GLY A 132 -6.25 19.39 2.52
C GLY A 132 -7.01 20.23 3.50
#